data_e4fe61c4927c7c47be3cc217d03569ce
#
_entry.id   e4fe61c4927c7c47be3cc217d03569ce
#
_cell.length_a   1.000
_cell.length_b   1.000
_cell.length_c   1.000
_cell.angle_alpha   90.00
_cell.angle_beta   90.00
_cell.angle_gamma   90.00
#
_symmetry.space_group_name_H-M   'P 1'
#
loop_
_entity.id
_entity.type
_entity.pdbx_description
1 polymer ?
#
loop_
_entity_poly.entity_id
_entity_poly.type
_entity_poly.pdbx_seq_one_letter_code
_entity_poly.pdbx_strand_id
1 'polypeptide(L)'
;MWWEIPVISFKSHSEYNNTTLQRQTCTIFHRPQIKADLKTMKRIYSRLKESRTPLLGHNQAGSTLPLVQENLSCYGLEAPLVQELATSHDDSIQTIVCTLPRPPADLPGNLHQYLLAVQETVRKDLGRLGPHLKSLGSMGAQVESYHRQIFDCFNHLLQKINDHQSLFILMTWVCQTYLSQEMFGPLLLQDLDVRKNVDLLLLTEWVTNAKNKLLHSVKEDFRASVGRILEMDRTHVDGNNEEACIRFYVDIIQLTERLSTSAGRISSSLVSEVREICFQELLNMLRRYKDEQMELLEKKTKMDEREMTYFLKTLKTCKEIKQHVRTKTADVTRSLLQDIVAVLEPMEAFTLTCVKKMMSKVAKSLLKSYFTGKNKQFFYLIHKVKTCFPNEKWCQDVMEKVVVEIYNIIAHTYLTYLVKVRQNKLTNCWSPNIGQTVTEDAELLHDTISELVPSVDLLNPILKVTELLECDSHDMVLLTMGTLLQEFPLLREDPVLQVALLRWNGLSVWQAREVLEAIPGRRHSTSVLWYCCLA
;
A
#
# COMPACT_ATOMS: atom_id res chain seq x y z
N MET A 1 6.70 -9.13 28.63
CA MET A 1 6.07 -10.40 28.27
C MET A 1 5.84 -10.35 26.78
N TRP A 2 6.66 -11.05 26.07
CA TRP A 2 6.77 -11.04 24.60
C TRP A 2 5.76 -12.02 24.02
N TRP A 3 4.98 -11.56 23.05
CA TRP A 3 4.12 -12.44 22.25
C TRP A 3 4.96 -12.98 21.09
N GLU A 4 5.38 -14.23 21.18
CA GLU A 4 5.93 -14.98 20.07
C GLU A 4 4.79 -15.33 19.10
N ILE A 5 4.87 -14.79 17.87
CA ILE A 5 4.03 -15.18 16.75
C ILE A 5 4.87 -16.18 15.94
N PRO A 6 4.38 -17.39 15.64
CA PRO A 6 5.15 -18.35 14.84
C PRO A 6 5.32 -17.82 13.41
N VAL A 7 6.56 -17.62 13.02
CA VAL A 7 6.98 -17.35 11.64
C VAL A 7 6.80 -18.64 10.85
N ILE A 8 5.79 -18.69 9.99
CA ILE A 8 5.65 -19.76 8.99
C ILE A 8 6.59 -19.42 7.84
N SER A 9 7.74 -20.08 7.86
CA SER A 9 8.72 -20.09 6.78
C SER A 9 8.14 -20.79 5.56
N PHE A 10 7.88 -20.09 4.48
CA PHE A 10 7.60 -20.68 3.18
C PHE A 10 8.94 -21.04 2.51
N LYS A 11 9.36 -22.30 2.65
CA LYS A 11 10.35 -22.90 1.75
C LYS A 11 9.65 -23.22 0.43
N SER A 12 10.19 -22.63 -0.64
CA SER A 12 9.92 -23.03 -2.01
C SER A 12 10.42 -24.45 -2.24
N HIS A 13 9.53 -25.39 -2.52
CA HIS A 13 9.86 -26.62 -3.21
C HIS A 13 8.97 -26.72 -4.45
N SER A 14 9.63 -26.70 -5.58
CA SER A 14 9.09 -27.08 -6.89
C SER A 14 8.95 -28.61 -6.93
N GLU A 15 8.00 -29.04 -7.76
CA GLU A 15 7.80 -30.38 -8.27
C GLU A 15 7.13 -31.41 -7.33
N TYR A 16 5.84 -31.67 -7.54
CA TYR A 16 5.34 -32.99 -7.89
C TYR A 16 3.93 -32.93 -8.51
N ASN A 17 3.79 -33.75 -9.52
CA ASN A 17 2.69 -33.96 -10.45
C ASN A 17 1.27 -34.13 -9.86
N ASN A 18 0.37 -33.49 -10.56
CA ASN A 18 -0.90 -33.95 -11.18
C ASN A 18 -1.69 -35.10 -10.55
N THR A 19 -2.94 -34.78 -10.50
CA THR A 19 -4.19 -35.51 -10.72
C THR A 19 -5.03 -35.80 -9.49
N THR A 20 -6.31 -35.40 -9.66
CA THR A 20 -7.47 -35.92 -8.94
C THR A 20 -7.72 -35.45 -7.51
N LEU A 21 -7.89 -34.12 -7.28
CA LEU A 21 -8.67 -33.61 -6.12
C LEU A 21 -9.08 -32.13 -6.24
N GLN A 22 -9.29 -31.65 -7.46
CA GLN A 22 -9.61 -30.24 -7.71
C GLN A 22 -10.97 -30.06 -8.41
N ARG A 23 -12.03 -30.76 -7.93
CA ARG A 23 -13.38 -30.58 -8.47
C ARG A 23 -14.51 -30.77 -7.47
N GLN A 24 -14.40 -30.28 -6.22
CA GLN A 24 -15.57 -30.25 -5.34
C GLN A 24 -15.70 -29.09 -4.35
N THR A 25 -14.89 -28.03 -4.43
CA THR A 25 -15.02 -26.90 -3.48
C THR A 25 -15.23 -25.53 -4.12
N CYS A 26 -15.61 -25.43 -5.39
CA CYS A 26 -15.84 -24.15 -6.07
C CYS A 26 -17.22 -23.95 -6.70
N THR A 27 -18.28 -24.60 -6.23
CA THR A 27 -19.61 -24.47 -6.85
C THR A 27 -20.76 -24.14 -5.89
N ILE A 28 -20.55 -23.40 -4.80
CA ILE A 28 -21.66 -23.02 -3.90
C ILE A 28 -21.93 -21.52 -3.78
N PHE A 29 -21.20 -20.62 -4.41
CA PHE A 29 -21.45 -19.17 -4.28
C PHE A 29 -21.64 -18.41 -5.60
N HIS A 30 -22.47 -18.95 -6.50
CA HIS A 30 -23.12 -18.15 -7.54
C HIS A 30 -24.64 -18.27 -7.39
N ARG A 31 -25.21 -17.63 -6.37
CA ARG A 31 -26.65 -17.40 -6.35
C ARG A 31 -26.92 -15.93 -6.69
N PRO A 32 -27.47 -15.66 -7.89
CA PRO A 32 -27.94 -14.33 -8.26
C PRO A 32 -29.09 -13.82 -7.37
N GLN A 33 -29.72 -14.70 -6.61
CA GLN A 33 -30.83 -14.41 -5.72
C GLN A 33 -30.49 -13.44 -4.59
N ILE A 34 -29.31 -13.59 -3.93
CA ILE A 34 -28.93 -12.71 -2.81
C ILE A 34 -28.65 -11.27 -3.28
N LYS A 35 -28.09 -11.11 -4.50
CA LYS A 35 -27.93 -9.75 -5.09
C LYS A 35 -29.26 -9.12 -5.47
N ALA A 36 -30.24 -9.88 -5.92
CA ALA A 36 -31.59 -9.42 -6.23
C ALA A 36 -32.33 -9.01 -4.95
N ASP A 37 -32.20 -9.77 -3.87
CA ASP A 37 -32.86 -9.51 -2.58
C ASP A 37 -32.28 -8.25 -1.89
N LEU A 38 -30.96 -8.02 -1.96
CA LEU A 38 -30.33 -6.77 -1.46
C LEU A 38 -30.77 -5.53 -2.27
N LYS A 39 -30.94 -5.69 -3.58
CA LYS A 39 -31.42 -4.62 -4.47
C LYS A 39 -32.91 -4.31 -4.23
N THR A 40 -33.69 -5.33 -3.92
CA THR A 40 -35.10 -5.23 -3.54
C THR A 40 -35.23 -4.59 -2.14
N MET A 41 -34.39 -4.97 -1.18
CA MET A 41 -34.32 -4.34 0.15
C MET A 41 -33.92 -2.88 0.09
N LYS A 42 -32.96 -2.49 -0.76
CA LYS A 42 -32.64 -1.07 -0.99
C LYS A 42 -33.83 -0.28 -1.57
N ARG A 43 -34.64 -0.88 -2.45
CA ARG A 43 -35.85 -0.25 -3.00
C ARG A 43 -36.97 -0.11 -1.96
N ILE A 44 -37.14 -1.08 -1.07
CA ILE A 44 -38.10 -1.03 0.03
C ILE A 44 -37.68 0.05 1.05
N TYR A 45 -36.38 0.12 1.37
CA TYR A 45 -35.83 1.14 2.28
C TYR A 45 -35.98 2.57 1.74
N SER A 46 -35.77 2.80 0.45
CA SER A 46 -36.00 4.11 -0.16
C SER A 46 -37.49 4.50 -0.12
N ARG A 47 -38.42 3.57 -0.38
CA ARG A 47 -39.87 3.82 -0.30
C ARG A 47 -40.35 4.07 1.12
N LEU A 48 -39.79 3.39 2.13
CA LEU A 48 -40.14 3.63 3.54
C LEU A 48 -39.55 4.95 4.07
N LYS A 49 -38.43 5.42 3.49
CA LYS A 49 -37.86 6.74 3.81
C LYS A 49 -38.69 7.88 3.22
N GLU A 50 -39.30 7.68 2.05
CA GLU A 50 -40.18 8.65 1.39
C GLU A 50 -41.56 8.75 2.04
N SER A 51 -42.05 7.72 2.76
CA SER A 51 -43.34 7.72 3.46
C SER A 51 -43.30 8.30 4.88
N ARG A 52 -42.15 8.75 5.37
CA ARG A 52 -42.02 9.52 6.64
C ARG A 52 -41.96 11.02 6.38
N THR A 53 -43.02 11.58 5.77
CA THR A 53 -43.32 13.02 5.89
C THR A 53 -44.13 13.24 7.15
N PRO A 54 -43.83 14.27 7.95
CA PRO A 54 -44.55 14.51 9.21
C PRO A 54 -45.91 15.12 8.93
N LEU A 55 -46.97 14.44 9.30
CA LEU A 55 -48.30 15.06 9.48
C LEU A 55 -48.29 15.85 10.80
N LEU A 56 -48.15 17.16 10.68
CA LEU A 56 -48.50 18.12 11.70
C LEU A 56 -50.05 18.26 11.72
N GLY A 57 -50.64 18.13 12.88
CA GLY A 57 -52.00 18.60 13.05
C GLY A 57 -52.78 18.03 14.23
N HIS A 58 -52.73 18.74 15.34
CA HIS A 58 -53.78 19.03 16.32
C HIS A 58 -54.52 17.97 17.17
N ASN A 59 -54.32 18.19 18.47
CA ASN A 59 -55.28 18.31 19.57
C ASN A 59 -55.83 17.09 20.34
N GLN A 60 -55.46 17.16 21.59
CA GLN A 60 -56.27 17.12 22.83
C GLN A 60 -56.57 15.79 23.53
N ALA A 61 -56.19 15.88 24.78
CA ALA A 61 -56.86 15.40 25.99
C ALA A 61 -56.63 13.94 26.45
N GLY A 62 -55.78 13.82 27.43
CA GLY A 62 -56.17 13.30 28.77
C GLY A 62 -56.33 11.82 28.92
N SER A 63 -55.32 11.18 29.43
CA SER A 63 -55.47 10.35 30.65
C SER A 63 -54.08 9.78 31.07
N THR A 64 -53.71 10.13 32.26
CA THR A 64 -52.62 9.60 33.07
C THR A 64 -52.86 8.14 33.40
N LEU A 65 -51.89 7.28 33.08
CA LEU A 65 -51.65 6.01 33.75
C LEU A 65 -50.15 5.80 33.97
N PRO A 66 -49.74 5.24 35.09
CA PRO A 66 -48.39 5.41 35.63
C PRO A 66 -47.36 4.46 34.97
N LEU A 67 -46.14 5.01 34.83
CA LEU A 67 -44.93 4.24 34.58
C LEU A 67 -44.73 3.21 35.67
N VAL A 68 -44.84 1.95 35.33
CA VAL A 68 -44.21 0.88 36.11
C VAL A 68 -42.83 0.62 35.51
N GLN A 69 -41.86 1.11 36.23
CA GLN A 69 -40.45 0.91 36.02
C GLN A 69 -40.11 -0.47 36.62
N GLU A 70 -40.08 -1.51 35.84
CA GLU A 70 -39.51 -2.79 36.28
C GLU A 70 -38.11 -2.94 35.73
N ASN A 71 -37.14 -2.62 36.60
CA ASN A 71 -35.78 -3.11 36.55
C ASN A 71 -35.78 -4.61 36.77
N LEU A 72 -35.70 -5.40 35.71
CA LEU A 72 -35.37 -6.81 35.83
C LEU A 72 -33.85 -6.99 35.82
N SER A 73 -33.31 -6.95 37.03
CA SER A 73 -31.98 -7.42 37.38
C SER A 73 -31.84 -8.89 36.98
N CYS A 74 -30.91 -9.18 36.04
CA CYS A 74 -30.48 -10.53 35.70
C CYS A 74 -29.58 -11.11 36.81
N TYR A 75 -30.19 -11.53 37.94
CA TYR A 75 -29.49 -12.33 38.95
C TYR A 75 -30.28 -13.59 39.26
N GLY A 76 -29.61 -14.71 39.00
CA GLY A 76 -29.67 -15.96 39.72
C GLY A 76 -31.02 -16.63 39.89
N LEU A 77 -31.34 -17.60 38.98
CA LEU A 77 -32.18 -18.74 39.35
C LEU A 77 -31.61 -19.97 38.66
N GLU A 78 -31.26 -20.95 39.51
CA GLU A 78 -30.93 -22.33 39.16
C GLU A 78 -32.12 -22.99 38.46
N ALA A 79 -31.81 -23.95 37.58
CA ALA A 79 -32.74 -24.66 36.74
C ALA A 79 -33.91 -25.27 37.53
N PRO A 80 -35.17 -24.94 37.22
CA PRO A 80 -36.26 -25.75 37.67
C PRO A 80 -36.58 -26.84 36.68
N LEU A 81 -36.72 -28.03 37.21
CA LEU A 81 -37.26 -29.24 36.67
C LEU A 81 -38.41 -28.98 35.68
N VAL A 82 -38.31 -29.67 34.54
CA VAL A 82 -39.43 -29.90 33.64
C VAL A 82 -40.43 -30.79 34.36
N GLN A 83 -41.45 -30.20 34.93
CA GLN A 83 -42.59 -30.91 35.46
C GLN A 83 -43.62 -31.06 34.33
N GLU A 84 -43.86 -32.30 33.91
CA GLU A 84 -44.98 -32.70 33.09
C GLU A 84 -46.26 -32.12 33.66
N LEU A 85 -46.93 -31.25 32.90
CA LEU A 85 -48.33 -30.96 33.11
C LEU A 85 -49.10 -31.37 31.85
N ALA A 86 -49.58 -32.61 31.93
CA ALA A 86 -50.73 -33.02 31.13
C ALA A 86 -51.99 -32.41 31.76
N THR A 87 -52.91 -31.96 30.87
CA THR A 87 -54.30 -31.61 31.11
C THR A 87 -54.62 -30.19 31.58
N SER A 88 -54.94 -29.32 30.62
CA SER A 88 -56.32 -28.75 30.48
C SER A 88 -56.36 -27.81 29.28
N HIS A 89 -57.47 -27.93 28.51
CA HIS A 89 -57.81 -27.03 27.44
C HIS A 89 -57.94 -25.58 27.98
N ASP A 90 -57.00 -24.74 27.64
CA ASP A 90 -57.21 -23.30 27.58
C ASP A 90 -56.19 -22.64 26.67
N ASP A 91 -56.60 -21.69 25.84
CA ASP A 91 -55.84 -21.06 24.78
C ASP A 91 -54.71 -20.15 25.30
N SER A 92 -53.67 -20.74 25.80
CA SER A 92 -52.40 -20.09 26.07
C SER A 92 -51.27 -20.91 25.46
N ILE A 93 -50.87 -20.52 24.25
CA ILE A 93 -49.62 -21.01 23.66
C ILE A 93 -48.49 -20.59 24.60
N GLN A 94 -48.11 -21.48 25.53
CA GLN A 94 -46.93 -21.30 26.37
C GLN A 94 -45.72 -21.28 25.43
N THR A 95 -45.19 -20.10 25.17
CA THR A 95 -43.92 -19.92 24.51
C THR A 95 -42.86 -20.66 25.30
N ILE A 96 -42.34 -21.74 24.75
CA ILE A 96 -41.25 -22.49 25.39
C ILE A 96 -40.09 -21.51 25.60
N VAL A 97 -39.75 -21.24 26.86
CA VAL A 97 -38.67 -20.34 27.20
C VAL A 97 -37.35 -20.95 26.71
N CYS A 98 -36.80 -20.37 25.67
CA CYS A 98 -35.50 -20.73 25.12
C CYS A 98 -34.40 -20.01 25.89
N THR A 99 -33.48 -20.73 26.45
CA THR A 99 -32.34 -20.12 27.14
C THR A 99 -31.08 -20.23 26.29
N LEU A 100 -30.65 -19.10 25.73
CA LEU A 100 -29.37 -19.02 25.05
C LEU A 100 -28.20 -19.07 26.08
N PRO A 101 -27.02 -19.59 25.69
CA PRO A 101 -25.84 -19.54 26.55
C PRO A 101 -25.50 -18.07 26.90
N ARG A 102 -25.02 -17.85 28.13
CA ARG A 102 -24.60 -16.52 28.56
C ARG A 102 -23.31 -16.10 27.87
N PRO A 103 -23.19 -14.84 27.44
CA PRO A 103 -21.94 -14.33 26.90
C PRO A 103 -20.80 -14.46 27.92
N PRO A 104 -19.59 -14.88 27.50
CA PRO A 104 -18.43 -14.98 28.38
C PRO A 104 -17.99 -13.60 28.85
N ALA A 105 -17.35 -13.55 30.03
CA ALA A 105 -16.80 -12.31 30.57
C ALA A 105 -15.60 -11.80 29.72
N ASP A 106 -14.78 -12.73 29.23
CA ASP A 106 -13.68 -12.46 28.28
C ASP A 106 -14.17 -12.72 26.86
N LEU A 107 -14.67 -11.68 26.22
CA LEU A 107 -15.25 -11.73 24.87
C LEU A 107 -14.21 -11.96 23.76
N PRO A 108 -13.05 -11.26 23.71
CA PRO A 108 -12.13 -11.43 22.58
C PRO A 108 -11.63 -12.87 22.41
N GLY A 109 -11.26 -13.52 23.54
CA GLY A 109 -10.73 -14.89 23.52
C GLY A 109 -11.77 -15.97 23.25
N ASN A 110 -13.00 -15.77 23.69
CA ASN A 110 -14.04 -16.82 23.73
C ASN A 110 -15.23 -16.57 22.77
N LEU A 111 -15.20 -15.48 21.99
CA LEU A 111 -16.33 -15.13 21.12
C LEU A 111 -16.69 -16.23 20.13
N HIS A 112 -15.70 -16.83 19.48
CA HIS A 112 -15.93 -17.90 18.52
C HIS A 112 -16.60 -19.14 19.17
N GLN A 113 -16.12 -19.55 20.33
CA GLN A 113 -16.72 -20.68 21.08
C GLN A 113 -18.14 -20.37 21.55
N TYR A 114 -18.38 -19.11 21.97
CA TYR A 114 -19.71 -18.66 22.33
C TYR A 114 -20.69 -18.73 21.17
N LEU A 115 -20.29 -18.25 19.98
CA LEU A 115 -21.12 -18.32 18.77
C LEU A 115 -21.44 -19.77 18.35
N LEU A 116 -20.48 -20.67 18.48
CA LEU A 116 -20.70 -22.11 18.28
C LEU A 116 -21.66 -22.68 19.31
N ALA A 117 -21.57 -22.29 20.58
CA ALA A 117 -22.50 -22.72 21.62
C ALA A 117 -23.93 -22.22 21.36
N VAL A 118 -24.10 -20.98 20.91
CA VAL A 118 -25.42 -20.46 20.48
C VAL A 118 -25.97 -21.27 19.34
N GLN A 119 -25.18 -21.55 18.30
CA GLN A 119 -25.56 -22.35 17.15
C GLN A 119 -26.01 -23.76 17.56
N GLU A 120 -25.21 -24.43 18.38
CA GLU A 120 -25.50 -25.81 18.82
C GLU A 120 -26.75 -25.86 19.70
N THR A 121 -26.96 -24.87 20.59
CA THR A 121 -28.16 -24.79 21.44
C THR A 121 -29.42 -24.69 20.58
N VAL A 122 -29.45 -23.75 19.64
CA VAL A 122 -30.61 -23.55 18.74
C VAL A 122 -30.85 -24.79 17.88
N ARG A 123 -29.79 -25.36 17.30
CA ARG A 123 -29.88 -26.58 16.47
C ARG A 123 -30.43 -27.79 17.26
N LYS A 124 -29.92 -27.99 18.46
CA LYS A 124 -30.34 -29.12 19.33
C LYS A 124 -31.79 -28.97 19.79
N ASP A 125 -32.19 -27.77 20.19
CA ASP A 125 -33.53 -27.50 20.67
C ASP A 125 -34.57 -27.61 19.54
N LEU A 126 -34.28 -27.01 18.38
CA LEU A 126 -35.14 -27.12 17.21
C LEU A 126 -35.22 -28.56 16.68
N GLY A 127 -34.13 -29.34 16.75
CA GLY A 127 -34.12 -30.76 16.41
C GLY A 127 -34.97 -31.60 17.36
N ARG A 128 -34.91 -31.32 18.66
CA ARG A 128 -35.69 -32.02 19.69
C ARG A 128 -37.17 -31.66 19.66
N LEU A 129 -37.49 -30.38 19.57
CA LEU A 129 -38.85 -29.86 19.65
C LEU A 129 -39.55 -29.82 18.30
N GLY A 130 -38.81 -29.87 17.20
CA GLY A 130 -39.30 -29.72 15.84
C GLY A 130 -40.50 -30.57 15.47
N PRO A 131 -40.53 -31.89 15.74
CA PRO A 131 -41.69 -32.74 15.45
C PRO A 131 -42.97 -32.28 16.19
N HIS A 132 -42.86 -31.89 17.46
CA HIS A 132 -43.97 -31.39 18.27
C HIS A 132 -44.43 -29.99 17.82
N LEU A 133 -43.52 -29.08 17.58
CA LEU A 133 -43.83 -27.73 17.11
C LEU A 133 -44.49 -27.73 15.72
N LYS A 134 -44.10 -28.69 14.87
CA LYS A 134 -44.70 -28.88 13.55
C LYS A 134 -46.14 -29.37 13.66
N SER A 135 -46.44 -30.32 14.56
CA SER A 135 -47.78 -30.81 14.79
C SER A 135 -48.72 -29.73 15.37
N LEU A 136 -48.15 -28.78 16.12
CA LEU A 136 -48.89 -27.65 16.73
C LEU A 136 -48.97 -26.43 15.82
N GLY A 137 -48.31 -26.41 14.65
CA GLY A 137 -48.25 -25.25 13.77
C GLY A 137 -47.45 -24.06 14.34
N SER A 138 -46.74 -24.25 15.45
CA SER A 138 -46.05 -23.19 16.20
C SER A 138 -44.54 -23.04 15.89
N MET A 139 -44.02 -23.77 14.92
CA MET A 139 -42.62 -23.78 14.54
C MET A 139 -42.13 -22.36 14.14
N GLY A 140 -42.95 -21.62 13.41
CA GLY A 140 -42.60 -20.24 12.98
C GLY A 140 -42.44 -19.29 14.15
N ALA A 141 -43.35 -19.36 15.14
CA ALA A 141 -43.25 -18.53 16.35
C ALA A 141 -42.00 -18.84 17.18
N GLN A 142 -41.59 -20.11 17.22
CA GLN A 142 -40.38 -20.52 17.91
C GLN A 142 -39.12 -20.01 17.23
N VAL A 143 -39.04 -20.05 15.89
CA VAL A 143 -37.95 -19.48 15.11
C VAL A 143 -37.86 -17.95 15.33
N GLU A 144 -39.00 -17.27 15.32
CA GLU A 144 -39.07 -15.83 15.60
C GLU A 144 -38.58 -15.49 17.02
N SER A 145 -38.95 -16.29 18.02
CA SER A 145 -38.49 -16.13 19.40
C SER A 145 -36.95 -16.24 19.50
N TYR A 146 -36.34 -17.27 18.89
CA TYR A 146 -34.89 -17.38 18.83
C TYR A 146 -34.24 -16.21 18.09
N HIS A 147 -34.85 -15.79 16.99
CA HIS A 147 -34.36 -14.63 16.23
C HIS A 147 -34.24 -13.39 17.12
N ARG A 148 -35.31 -13.03 17.81
CA ARG A 148 -35.31 -11.86 18.72
C ARG A 148 -34.28 -12.00 19.84
N GLN A 149 -34.24 -13.13 20.53
CA GLN A 149 -33.28 -13.36 21.63
C GLN A 149 -31.82 -13.29 21.17
N ILE A 150 -31.49 -13.84 19.99
CA ILE A 150 -30.15 -13.80 19.42
C ILE A 150 -29.77 -12.34 19.15
N PHE A 151 -30.63 -11.55 18.51
CA PHE A 151 -30.29 -10.18 18.16
C PHE A 151 -30.31 -9.24 19.36
N ASP A 152 -31.13 -9.49 20.39
CA ASP A 152 -31.02 -8.78 21.66
C ASP A 152 -29.67 -9.05 22.33
N CYS A 153 -29.24 -10.30 22.39
CA CYS A 153 -27.93 -10.65 22.88
C CYS A 153 -26.80 -10.03 22.04
N PHE A 154 -26.92 -10.06 20.72
CA PHE A 154 -25.91 -9.50 19.82
C PHE A 154 -25.86 -7.97 19.88
N ASN A 155 -26.94 -7.27 20.17
CA ASN A 155 -26.94 -5.85 20.47
C ASN A 155 -26.10 -5.54 21.71
N HIS A 156 -26.24 -6.33 22.77
CA HIS A 156 -25.40 -6.20 23.98
C HIS A 156 -23.92 -6.50 23.70
N LEU A 157 -23.64 -7.54 22.90
CA LEU A 157 -22.28 -7.87 22.47
C LEU A 157 -21.69 -6.73 21.63
N LEU A 158 -22.45 -6.23 20.69
CA LEU A 158 -22.00 -5.14 19.82
C LEU A 158 -21.63 -3.88 20.63
N GLN A 159 -22.33 -3.59 21.74
CA GLN A 159 -21.96 -2.48 22.63
C GLN A 159 -20.63 -2.71 23.36
N LYS A 160 -20.32 -3.97 23.74
CA LYS A 160 -19.13 -4.32 24.54
C LYS A 160 -17.87 -4.53 23.70
N ILE A 161 -18.01 -5.02 22.48
CA ILE A 161 -16.87 -5.29 21.58
C ILE A 161 -16.34 -3.98 21.01
N ASN A 162 -15.05 -3.69 21.18
CA ASN A 162 -14.42 -2.49 20.66
C ASN A 162 -13.30 -2.79 19.65
N ASP A 163 -12.85 -4.04 19.55
CA ASP A 163 -11.80 -4.44 18.62
C ASP A 163 -12.39 -4.92 17.27
N HIS A 164 -11.68 -4.61 16.18
CA HIS A 164 -12.11 -4.96 14.83
C HIS A 164 -12.11 -6.47 14.57
N GLN A 165 -11.24 -7.25 15.25
CA GLN A 165 -11.12 -8.69 15.02
C GLN A 165 -12.38 -9.40 15.50
N SER A 166 -12.83 -9.09 16.72
CA SER A 166 -14.08 -9.62 17.27
C SER A 166 -15.31 -9.19 16.43
N LEU A 167 -15.32 -7.94 15.93
CA LEU A 167 -16.38 -7.48 15.04
C LEU A 167 -16.39 -8.23 13.70
N PHE A 168 -15.23 -8.52 13.11
CA PHE A 168 -15.14 -9.38 11.92
C PHE A 168 -15.68 -10.80 12.18
N ILE A 169 -15.32 -11.41 13.31
CA ILE A 169 -15.81 -12.74 13.69
C ILE A 169 -17.35 -12.74 13.82
N LEU A 170 -17.90 -11.79 14.57
CA LEU A 170 -19.33 -11.69 14.82
C LEU A 170 -20.11 -11.44 13.52
N MET A 171 -19.66 -10.50 12.68
CA MET A 171 -20.30 -10.22 11.40
C MET A 171 -20.18 -11.38 10.41
N THR A 172 -19.03 -12.06 10.39
CA THR A 172 -18.85 -13.25 9.53
C THR A 172 -19.86 -14.34 9.92
N TRP A 173 -20.02 -14.59 11.21
CA TRP A 173 -20.98 -15.56 11.71
C TRP A 173 -22.42 -15.18 11.32
N VAL A 174 -22.84 -13.93 11.54
CA VAL A 174 -24.19 -13.47 11.18
C VAL A 174 -24.44 -13.53 9.67
N CYS A 175 -23.46 -13.15 8.86
CA CYS A 175 -23.65 -13.09 7.40
C CYS A 175 -23.55 -14.46 6.71
N GLN A 176 -22.84 -15.43 7.30
CA GLN A 176 -22.58 -16.73 6.68
C GLN A 176 -23.31 -17.90 7.37
N THR A 177 -23.36 -17.91 8.70
CA THR A 177 -23.83 -19.05 9.48
C THR A 177 -25.27 -18.87 9.93
N TYR A 178 -25.70 -17.64 10.33
CA TYR A 178 -26.97 -17.42 10.99
C TYR A 178 -28.20 -17.94 10.21
N LEU A 179 -28.30 -17.71 8.89
CA LEU A 179 -29.40 -18.21 8.06
C LEU A 179 -29.03 -19.47 7.25
N SER A 180 -28.00 -20.18 7.66
CA SER A 180 -27.50 -21.38 6.97
C SER A 180 -28.18 -22.68 7.49
N GLN A 181 -27.93 -23.76 6.75
CA GLN A 181 -28.33 -25.11 7.19
C GLN A 181 -27.62 -25.55 8.47
N GLU A 182 -26.44 -25.00 8.73
CA GLU A 182 -25.67 -25.31 9.93
C GLU A 182 -26.38 -24.82 11.21
N MET A 183 -27.12 -23.71 11.11
CA MET A 183 -27.88 -23.16 12.23
C MET A 183 -29.21 -23.87 12.45
N PHE A 184 -30.00 -24.08 11.41
CA PHE A 184 -31.39 -24.56 11.54
C PHE A 184 -31.55 -26.07 11.21
N GLY A 185 -30.54 -26.72 10.68
CA GLY A 185 -30.58 -28.12 10.27
C GLY A 185 -31.28 -28.34 8.91
N PRO A 186 -30.99 -29.47 8.23
CA PRO A 186 -31.50 -29.74 6.89
C PRO A 186 -33.02 -29.97 6.83
N LEU A 187 -33.62 -30.54 7.87
CA LEU A 187 -35.04 -30.88 7.91
C LEU A 187 -35.94 -29.65 8.04
N LEU A 188 -35.51 -28.63 8.77
CA LEU A 188 -36.26 -27.39 8.97
C LEU A 188 -36.30 -26.50 7.73
N LEU A 189 -35.25 -26.51 6.91
CA LEU A 189 -35.16 -25.69 5.69
C LEU A 189 -35.96 -26.28 4.52
N GLN A 190 -36.28 -27.57 4.53
CA GLN A 190 -37.10 -28.21 3.49
C GLN A 190 -38.58 -27.89 3.63
N ASP A 191 -39.06 -27.81 4.87
CA ASP A 191 -40.48 -27.66 5.17
C ASP A 191 -40.92 -26.24 5.54
N LEU A 192 -39.99 -25.42 6.01
CA LEU A 192 -40.26 -24.06 6.46
C LEU A 192 -39.42 -23.07 5.70
N ASP A 193 -40.05 -22.09 5.05
CA ASP A 193 -39.32 -20.91 4.58
C ASP A 193 -38.94 -20.06 5.81
N VAL A 194 -37.79 -20.38 6.43
CA VAL A 194 -37.29 -19.70 7.64
C VAL A 194 -37.27 -18.18 7.47
N ARG A 195 -37.12 -17.70 6.24
CA ARG A 195 -37.09 -16.27 5.92
C ARG A 195 -38.42 -15.58 6.18
N LYS A 196 -39.53 -16.29 6.12
CA LYS A 196 -40.86 -15.74 6.43
C LYS A 196 -41.09 -15.52 7.92
N ASN A 197 -40.32 -16.22 8.75
CA ASN A 197 -40.46 -16.19 10.21
C ASN A 197 -39.32 -15.44 10.89
N VAL A 198 -38.49 -14.74 10.13
CA VAL A 198 -37.38 -13.92 10.62
C VAL A 198 -37.70 -12.45 10.35
N ASP A 199 -37.56 -11.61 11.35
CA ASP A 199 -37.65 -10.16 11.19
C ASP A 199 -36.42 -9.64 10.42
N LEU A 200 -36.59 -9.54 9.10
CA LEU A 200 -35.53 -9.05 8.20
C LEU A 200 -35.17 -7.59 8.44
N LEU A 201 -36.08 -6.81 9.03
CA LEU A 201 -35.82 -5.41 9.36
C LEU A 201 -34.83 -5.34 10.53
N LEU A 202 -35.09 -6.08 11.61
CA LEU A 202 -34.19 -6.21 12.75
C LEU A 202 -32.79 -6.70 12.33
N LEU A 203 -32.72 -7.72 11.48
CA LEU A 203 -31.46 -8.23 10.94
C LEU A 203 -30.70 -7.16 10.15
N THR A 204 -31.40 -6.44 9.25
CA THR A 204 -30.79 -5.42 8.40
C THR A 204 -30.29 -4.23 9.21
N GLU A 205 -31.05 -3.79 10.20
CA GLU A 205 -30.67 -2.72 11.11
C GLU A 205 -29.42 -3.12 11.92
N TRP A 206 -29.44 -4.33 12.48
CA TRP A 206 -28.28 -4.84 13.23
C TRP A 206 -27.00 -4.91 12.36
N VAL A 207 -27.10 -5.51 11.16
CA VAL A 207 -25.96 -5.61 10.22
C VAL A 207 -25.43 -4.23 9.85
N THR A 208 -26.32 -3.26 9.66
CA THR A 208 -25.93 -1.88 9.34
C THR A 208 -25.17 -1.24 10.51
N ASN A 209 -25.67 -1.39 11.73
CA ASN A 209 -25.03 -0.86 12.93
C ASN A 209 -23.68 -1.54 13.21
N ALA A 210 -23.62 -2.86 13.07
CA ALA A 210 -22.40 -3.64 13.21
C ALA A 210 -21.35 -3.25 12.15
N LYS A 211 -21.75 -3.06 10.88
CA LYS A 211 -20.88 -2.59 9.82
C LYS A 211 -20.32 -1.20 10.13
N ASN A 212 -21.15 -0.25 10.54
CA ASN A 212 -20.69 1.10 10.87
C ASN A 212 -19.67 1.08 12.03
N LYS A 213 -19.94 0.29 13.06
CA LYS A 213 -19.01 0.10 14.18
C LYS A 213 -17.70 -0.55 13.73
N LEU A 214 -17.77 -1.58 12.89
CA LEU A 214 -16.59 -2.24 12.32
C LEU A 214 -15.73 -1.27 11.53
N LEU A 215 -16.31 -0.49 10.62
CA LEU A 215 -15.57 0.48 9.81
C LEU A 215 -14.91 1.55 10.66
N HIS A 216 -15.60 2.01 11.72
CA HIS A 216 -15.00 2.93 12.70
C HIS A 216 -13.82 2.30 13.45
N SER A 217 -13.98 1.08 13.96
CA SER A 217 -12.90 0.36 14.66
C SER A 217 -11.71 0.08 13.73
N VAL A 218 -11.93 -0.34 12.49
CA VAL A 218 -10.88 -0.52 11.48
C VAL A 218 -10.11 0.78 11.25
N LYS A 219 -10.81 1.91 11.14
CA LYS A 219 -10.18 3.22 10.95
C LYS A 219 -9.24 3.58 12.09
N GLU A 220 -9.71 3.47 13.33
CA GLU A 220 -8.91 3.82 14.51
C GLU A 220 -7.74 2.86 14.71
N ASP A 221 -7.94 1.56 14.53
CA ASP A 221 -6.89 0.55 14.64
C ASP A 221 -5.84 0.70 13.53
N PHE A 222 -6.26 0.98 12.29
CA PHE A 222 -5.33 1.25 11.18
C PHE A 222 -4.48 2.48 11.47
N ARG A 223 -5.12 3.59 11.89
CA ARG A 223 -4.44 4.84 12.26
C ARG A 223 -3.41 4.61 13.37
N ALA A 224 -3.80 3.92 14.44
CA ALA A 224 -2.91 3.61 15.56
C ALA A 224 -1.74 2.70 15.12
N SER A 225 -2.00 1.70 14.29
CA SER A 225 -0.98 0.76 13.80
C SER A 225 0.03 1.46 12.88
N VAL A 226 -0.44 2.27 11.94
CA VAL A 226 0.43 3.08 11.07
C VAL A 226 1.24 4.10 11.88
N GLY A 227 0.66 4.67 12.94
CA GLY A 227 1.39 5.54 13.87
C GLY A 227 2.54 4.81 14.57
N ARG A 228 2.32 3.57 15.01
CA ARG A 228 3.40 2.73 15.60
C ARG A 228 4.48 2.36 14.58
N ILE A 229 4.09 2.00 13.35
CA ILE A 229 5.02 1.71 12.25
C ILE A 229 5.92 2.93 11.98
N LEU A 230 5.34 4.12 11.93
CA LEU A 230 6.10 5.36 11.73
C LEU A 230 7.07 5.65 12.89
N GLU A 231 6.65 5.42 14.13
CA GLU A 231 7.52 5.61 15.30
C GLU A 231 8.66 4.60 15.32
N MET A 232 8.40 3.35 14.97
CA MET A 232 9.44 2.34 14.82
C MET A 232 10.43 2.70 13.71
N ASP A 233 9.97 3.25 12.60
CA ASP A 233 10.83 3.71 11.49
C ASP A 233 11.79 4.84 11.95
N ARG A 234 11.32 5.73 12.81
CA ARG A 234 12.12 6.83 13.40
C ARG A 234 13.19 6.33 14.37
N THR A 235 12.89 5.29 15.15
CA THR A 235 13.81 4.78 16.19
C THR A 235 14.91 3.87 15.63
N HIS A 236 14.70 3.25 14.46
CA HIS A 236 15.65 2.33 13.83
C HIS A 236 16.53 3.02 12.78
N VAL A 237 16.89 4.27 13.01
CA VAL A 237 17.69 5.09 12.08
C VAL A 237 19.12 4.58 11.88
N ASP A 238 19.68 3.79 12.81
CA ASP A 238 21.10 3.40 12.79
C ASP A 238 21.38 2.01 12.17
N GLY A 239 20.44 1.42 11.45
CA GLY A 239 20.56 0.05 10.99
C GLY A 239 21.06 -0.11 9.55
N ASN A 240 22.26 -0.62 9.37
CA ASN A 240 22.70 -1.35 8.16
C ASN A 240 21.94 -2.69 7.99
N ASN A 241 20.74 -2.82 8.57
CA ASN A 241 19.95 -4.04 8.51
C ASN A 241 18.91 -3.91 7.37
N GLU A 242 19.02 -4.80 6.39
CA GLU A 242 18.07 -4.91 5.28
C GLU A 242 16.62 -4.92 5.75
N GLU A 243 16.32 -5.68 6.80
CA GLU A 243 14.97 -5.76 7.37
C GLU A 243 14.44 -4.39 7.84
N ALA A 244 15.28 -3.56 8.46
CA ALA A 244 14.91 -2.21 8.90
C ALA A 244 14.62 -1.27 7.71
N CYS A 245 15.25 -1.50 6.56
CA CYS A 245 15.06 -0.71 5.37
C CYS A 245 13.71 -0.99 4.67
N ILE A 246 13.23 -2.24 4.73
CA ILE A 246 12.01 -2.66 4.03
C ILE A 246 10.78 -2.69 4.94
N ARG A 247 10.95 -2.80 6.25
CA ARG A 247 9.88 -3.02 7.24
C ARG A 247 8.74 -2.00 7.10
N PHE A 248 9.06 -0.72 6.95
CA PHE A 248 8.07 0.34 6.91
C PHE A 248 6.97 0.10 5.86
N TYR A 249 7.32 -0.08 4.60
CA TYR A 249 6.32 -0.30 3.55
C TYR A 249 5.72 -1.71 3.58
N VAL A 250 6.49 -2.72 4.00
CA VAL A 250 6.02 -4.11 4.12
C VAL A 250 4.91 -4.20 5.16
N ASP A 251 5.09 -3.61 6.35
CA ASP A 251 4.10 -3.62 7.42
C ASP A 251 2.81 -2.90 7.01
N ILE A 252 2.91 -1.76 6.32
CA ILE A 252 1.75 -1.02 5.80
C ILE A 252 0.97 -1.87 4.79
N ILE A 253 1.66 -2.48 3.83
CA ILE A 253 1.04 -3.33 2.80
C ILE A 253 0.37 -4.53 3.45
N GLN A 254 1.05 -5.22 4.35
CA GLN A 254 0.50 -6.39 5.06
C GLN A 254 -0.70 -6.03 5.93
N LEU A 255 -0.68 -4.89 6.62
CA LEU A 255 -1.80 -4.41 7.42
C LEU A 255 -3.04 -4.19 6.53
N THR A 256 -2.87 -3.51 5.39
CA THR A 256 -3.95 -3.25 4.44
C THR A 256 -4.53 -4.55 3.87
N GLU A 257 -3.67 -5.51 3.50
CA GLU A 257 -4.11 -6.79 2.93
C GLU A 257 -4.80 -7.68 3.98
N ARG A 258 -4.33 -7.71 5.23
CA ARG A 258 -5.00 -8.47 6.31
C ARG A 258 -6.41 -7.99 6.55
N LEU A 259 -6.62 -6.67 6.66
CA LEU A 259 -7.95 -6.08 6.86
C LEU A 259 -8.86 -6.33 5.66
N SER A 260 -8.33 -6.19 4.43
CA SER A 260 -9.06 -6.49 3.19
C SER A 260 -9.47 -7.95 3.11
N THR A 261 -8.59 -8.87 3.49
CA THR A 261 -8.88 -10.32 3.50
C THR A 261 -9.96 -10.67 4.52
N SER A 262 -9.92 -10.06 5.71
CA SER A 262 -10.96 -10.25 6.74
C SER A 262 -12.32 -9.73 6.26
N ALA A 263 -12.35 -8.56 5.62
CA ALA A 263 -13.57 -8.02 5.00
C ALA A 263 -14.10 -8.91 3.86
N GLY A 264 -13.21 -9.52 3.08
CA GLY A 264 -13.54 -10.41 1.96
C GLY A 264 -14.28 -11.68 2.38
N ARG A 265 -14.09 -12.12 3.61
CA ARG A 265 -14.87 -13.23 4.19
C ARG A 265 -16.34 -12.87 4.38
N ILE A 266 -16.68 -11.59 4.52
CA ILE A 266 -18.06 -11.12 4.70
C ILE A 266 -18.68 -10.76 3.36
N SER A 267 -18.09 -9.81 2.63
CA SER A 267 -18.57 -9.41 1.30
C SER A 267 -17.54 -8.63 0.50
N SER A 268 -17.65 -8.66 -0.83
CA SER A 268 -16.82 -7.85 -1.74
C SER A 268 -17.08 -6.34 -1.56
N SER A 269 -18.30 -5.93 -1.23
CA SER A 269 -18.63 -4.52 -0.96
C SER A 269 -17.89 -4.00 0.28
N LEU A 270 -17.79 -4.83 1.33
CA LEU A 270 -17.07 -4.45 2.54
C LEU A 270 -15.57 -4.33 2.29
N VAL A 271 -14.99 -5.13 1.39
CA VAL A 271 -13.58 -4.99 0.98
C VAL A 271 -13.31 -3.60 0.44
N SER A 272 -14.16 -3.10 -0.46
CA SER A 272 -13.99 -1.76 -1.05
C SER A 272 -14.08 -0.67 0.01
N GLU A 273 -15.05 -0.76 0.94
CA GLU A 273 -15.22 0.20 2.02
C GLU A 273 -14.02 0.19 3.00
N VAL A 274 -13.53 -0.99 3.37
CA VAL A 274 -12.34 -1.13 4.24
C VAL A 274 -11.09 -0.59 3.56
N ARG A 275 -10.87 -0.89 2.28
CA ARG A 275 -9.73 -0.36 1.52
C ARG A 275 -9.77 1.15 1.38
N GLU A 276 -10.94 1.72 1.11
CA GLU A 276 -11.11 3.17 1.04
C GLU A 276 -10.68 3.84 2.34
N ILE A 277 -11.10 3.29 3.50
CA ILE A 277 -10.71 3.78 4.82
C ILE A 277 -9.21 3.64 5.05
N CYS A 278 -8.63 2.47 4.76
CA CYS A 278 -7.21 2.23 4.94
C CYS A 278 -6.37 3.19 4.09
N PHE A 279 -6.73 3.42 2.82
CA PHE A 279 -6.00 4.32 1.93
C PHE A 279 -6.20 5.79 2.29
N GLN A 280 -7.37 6.17 2.82
CA GLN A 280 -7.57 7.53 3.35
C GLN A 280 -6.66 7.81 4.54
N GLU A 281 -6.55 6.88 5.50
CA GLU A 281 -5.65 7.02 6.64
C GLU A 281 -4.18 6.91 6.23
N LEU A 282 -3.87 6.08 5.22
CA LEU A 282 -2.54 6.02 4.61
C LEU A 282 -2.15 7.37 3.99
N LEU A 283 -3.04 8.01 3.24
CA LEU A 283 -2.82 9.34 2.67
C LEU A 283 -2.52 10.38 3.75
N ASN A 284 -3.31 10.37 4.84
CA ASN A 284 -3.11 11.28 5.97
C ASN A 284 -1.74 11.09 6.63
N MET A 285 -1.29 9.85 6.74
CA MET A 285 0.04 9.52 7.26
C MET A 285 1.15 9.93 6.28
N LEU A 286 1.02 9.60 5.00
CA LEU A 286 2.04 9.89 3.98
C LEU A 286 2.30 11.40 3.84
N ARG A 287 1.30 12.26 4.01
CA ARG A 287 1.49 13.71 4.03
C ARG A 287 2.46 14.14 5.13
N ARG A 288 2.30 13.61 6.34
CA ARG A 288 3.21 13.89 7.48
C ARG A 288 4.58 13.28 7.24
N TYR A 289 4.61 12.01 6.83
CA TYR A 289 5.85 11.29 6.53
C TYR A 289 6.69 12.00 5.48
N LYS A 290 6.06 12.51 4.40
CA LYS A 290 6.75 13.27 3.36
C LYS A 290 7.50 14.46 3.93
N ASP A 291 6.85 15.30 4.74
CA ASP A 291 7.45 16.52 5.27
C ASP A 291 8.63 16.18 6.21
N GLU A 292 8.48 15.18 7.08
CA GLU A 292 9.53 14.68 7.96
C GLU A 292 10.72 14.09 7.17
N GLN A 293 10.45 13.29 6.15
CA GLN A 293 11.50 12.68 5.32
C GLN A 293 12.26 13.72 4.50
N MET A 294 11.57 14.69 3.92
CA MET A 294 12.23 15.77 3.16
C MET A 294 13.18 16.59 4.06
N GLU A 295 12.78 16.91 5.29
CA GLU A 295 13.65 17.58 6.25
C GLU A 295 14.86 16.72 6.65
N LEU A 296 14.65 15.43 6.91
CA LEU A 296 15.72 14.48 7.23
C LEU A 296 16.74 14.39 6.08
N LEU A 297 16.27 14.16 4.85
CA LEU A 297 17.13 14.03 3.68
C LEU A 297 17.90 15.32 3.36
N GLU A 298 17.30 16.49 3.61
CA GLU A 298 18.00 17.76 3.46
C GLU A 298 19.15 17.90 4.48
N LYS A 299 18.91 17.50 5.74
CA LYS A 299 19.96 17.45 6.77
C LYS A 299 21.08 16.49 6.38
N LYS A 300 20.73 15.28 5.90
CA LYS A 300 21.68 14.25 5.46
C LYS A 300 22.51 14.69 4.24
N THR A 301 21.95 15.47 3.32
CA THR A 301 22.68 16.05 2.17
C THR A 301 23.81 16.99 2.61
N LYS A 302 23.73 17.57 3.81
CA LYS A 302 24.73 18.47 4.40
C LYS A 302 25.81 17.75 5.21
N MET A 303 25.53 16.52 5.65
CA MET A 303 26.42 15.68 6.46
C MET A 303 27.27 14.75 5.58
N ASP A 304 28.03 13.85 6.18
CA ASP A 304 28.99 13.02 5.46
C ASP A 304 28.32 11.97 4.54
N GLU A 305 29.03 11.60 3.50
CA GLU A 305 28.67 10.89 2.27
C GLU A 305 28.27 9.41 2.45
N ARG A 306 28.31 8.87 3.68
CA ARG A 306 28.09 7.44 3.96
C ARG A 306 26.63 6.98 4.02
N GLU A 307 25.69 7.87 3.72
CA GLU A 307 24.28 7.65 4.05
C GLU A 307 23.36 7.47 2.83
N MET A 308 23.89 6.93 1.72
CA MET A 308 23.06 6.63 0.52
C MET A 308 21.87 5.70 0.85
N THR A 309 22.02 4.85 1.85
CA THR A 309 20.96 3.93 2.32
C THR A 309 19.65 4.66 2.64
N TYR A 310 19.70 5.85 3.25
CA TYR A 310 18.48 6.63 3.55
C TYR A 310 17.74 7.09 2.30
N PHE A 311 18.48 7.52 1.28
CA PHE A 311 17.90 7.94 0.02
C PHE A 311 17.29 6.77 -0.73
N LEU A 312 17.99 5.63 -0.77
CA LEU A 312 17.51 4.41 -1.41
C LEU A 312 16.28 3.83 -0.68
N LYS A 313 16.27 3.85 0.67
CA LYS A 313 15.11 3.47 1.49
C LYS A 313 13.88 4.31 1.14
N THR A 314 14.03 5.63 1.05
CA THR A 314 12.92 6.52 0.70
C THR A 314 12.41 6.27 -0.72
N LEU A 315 13.31 6.09 -1.69
CA LEU A 315 12.95 5.77 -3.08
C LEU A 315 12.22 4.41 -3.18
N LYS A 316 12.72 3.40 -2.46
CA LYS A 316 12.10 2.08 -2.41
C LYS A 316 10.71 2.15 -1.79
N THR A 317 10.56 2.84 -0.66
CA THR A 317 9.26 3.07 -0.02
C THR A 317 8.26 3.73 -0.98
N CYS A 318 8.66 4.80 -1.68
CA CYS A 318 7.81 5.45 -2.67
C CYS A 318 7.39 4.49 -3.79
N LYS A 319 8.33 3.71 -4.32
CA LYS A 319 8.08 2.74 -5.39
C LYS A 319 7.08 1.68 -4.97
N GLU A 320 7.32 1.02 -3.82
CA GLU A 320 6.51 -0.09 -3.35
C GLU A 320 5.08 0.33 -2.98
N ILE A 321 4.92 1.45 -2.27
CA ILE A 321 3.59 1.97 -1.96
C ILE A 321 2.85 2.39 -3.24
N LYS A 322 3.50 3.06 -4.20
CA LYS A 322 2.88 3.39 -5.49
C LYS A 322 2.44 2.14 -6.26
N GLN A 323 3.27 1.11 -6.27
CA GLN A 323 2.95 -0.16 -6.93
C GLN A 323 1.76 -0.84 -6.26
N HIS A 324 1.75 -0.94 -4.93
CA HIS A 324 0.65 -1.51 -4.17
C HIS A 324 -0.68 -0.78 -4.47
N VAL A 325 -0.68 0.54 -4.39
CA VAL A 325 -1.86 1.37 -4.67
C VAL A 325 -2.37 1.16 -6.10
N ARG A 326 -1.49 1.10 -7.10
CA ARG A 326 -1.86 0.89 -8.51
C ARG A 326 -2.51 -0.46 -8.77
N THR A 327 -2.20 -1.49 -8.00
CA THR A 327 -2.82 -2.83 -8.15
C THR A 327 -4.26 -2.88 -7.63
N LYS A 328 -4.75 -1.87 -6.90
CA LYS A 328 -6.06 -1.85 -6.22
C LYS A 328 -7.09 -0.91 -6.88
N THR A 329 -6.90 -0.55 -8.14
CA THR A 329 -7.73 0.43 -8.86
C THR A 329 -9.20 0.04 -9.02
N ALA A 330 -9.55 -1.24 -8.92
CA ALA A 330 -10.93 -1.71 -9.08
C ALA A 330 -11.81 -1.47 -7.84
N ASP A 331 -11.20 -1.33 -6.65
CA ASP A 331 -11.89 -1.40 -5.36
C ASP A 331 -11.89 -0.07 -4.58
N VAL A 332 -11.21 0.94 -5.08
CA VAL A 332 -10.99 2.22 -4.38
C VAL A 332 -11.25 3.39 -5.31
N THR A 333 -11.67 4.51 -4.75
CA THR A 333 -11.94 5.75 -5.49
C THR A 333 -10.67 6.22 -6.21
N ARG A 334 -10.77 6.41 -7.52
CA ARG A 334 -9.62 6.78 -8.38
C ARG A 334 -8.93 8.07 -7.95
N SER A 335 -9.68 9.06 -7.45
CA SER A 335 -9.11 10.31 -6.93
C SER A 335 -8.21 10.08 -5.73
N LEU A 336 -8.61 9.21 -4.78
CA LEU A 336 -7.81 8.88 -3.61
C LEU A 336 -6.48 8.22 -3.99
N LEU A 337 -6.50 7.31 -4.97
CA LEU A 337 -5.26 6.69 -5.48
C LEU A 337 -4.34 7.72 -6.13
N GLN A 338 -4.91 8.68 -6.89
CA GLN A 338 -4.16 9.77 -7.49
C GLN A 338 -3.57 10.70 -6.43
N ASP A 339 -4.31 11.01 -5.36
CA ASP A 339 -3.83 11.83 -4.25
C ASP A 339 -2.65 11.19 -3.52
N ILE A 340 -2.67 9.87 -3.31
CA ILE A 340 -1.54 9.13 -2.73
C ILE A 340 -0.32 9.24 -3.63
N VAL A 341 -0.47 9.02 -4.93
CA VAL A 341 0.63 9.13 -5.90
C VAL A 341 1.17 10.57 -5.93
N ALA A 342 0.30 11.58 -5.90
CA ALA A 342 0.68 13.00 -5.88
C ALA A 342 1.47 13.42 -4.63
N VAL A 343 1.35 12.69 -3.52
CA VAL A 343 2.20 12.91 -2.32
C VAL A 343 3.57 12.23 -2.48
N LEU A 344 3.63 11.04 -3.10
CA LEU A 344 4.86 10.26 -3.22
C LEU A 344 5.79 10.75 -4.34
N GLU A 345 5.24 11.24 -5.46
CA GLU A 345 6.05 11.73 -6.59
C GLU A 345 6.97 12.92 -6.25
N PRO A 346 6.50 13.98 -5.55
CA PRO A 346 7.38 15.05 -5.11
C PRO A 346 8.47 14.58 -4.13
N MET A 347 8.17 13.61 -3.25
CA MET A 347 9.14 13.04 -2.32
C MET A 347 10.23 12.26 -3.08
N GLU A 348 9.85 11.46 -4.09
CA GLU A 348 10.80 10.76 -4.97
C GLU A 348 11.69 11.76 -5.74
N ALA A 349 11.09 12.77 -6.36
CA ALA A 349 11.82 13.79 -7.11
C ALA A 349 12.78 14.59 -6.22
N PHE A 350 12.35 14.95 -5.01
CA PHE A 350 13.20 15.64 -4.04
C PHE A 350 14.37 14.75 -3.60
N THR A 351 14.13 13.47 -3.32
CA THR A 351 15.17 12.50 -2.93
C THR A 351 16.24 12.37 -4.03
N LEU A 352 15.82 12.21 -5.28
CA LEU A 352 16.74 12.19 -6.43
C LEU A 352 17.52 13.49 -6.56
N THR A 353 16.89 14.63 -6.33
CA THR A 353 17.56 15.94 -6.36
C THR A 353 18.63 16.06 -5.28
N CYS A 354 18.36 15.57 -4.07
CA CYS A 354 19.33 15.54 -2.97
C CYS A 354 20.53 14.64 -3.32
N VAL A 355 20.31 13.45 -3.85
CA VAL A 355 21.37 12.53 -4.30
C VAL A 355 22.22 13.17 -5.41
N LYS A 356 21.59 13.75 -6.43
CA LYS A 356 22.28 14.45 -7.53
C LYS A 356 23.14 15.58 -7.00
N LYS A 357 22.61 16.39 -6.09
CA LYS A 357 23.33 17.52 -5.46
C LYS A 357 24.55 17.05 -4.67
N MET A 358 24.39 15.99 -3.87
CA MET A 358 25.47 15.40 -3.09
C MET A 358 26.58 14.84 -3.99
N MET A 359 26.23 14.00 -4.97
CA MET A 359 27.22 13.41 -5.87
C MET A 359 27.88 14.43 -6.80
N SER A 360 27.14 15.45 -7.25
CA SER A 360 27.73 16.56 -8.01
C SER A 360 28.78 17.32 -7.19
N LYS A 361 28.53 17.53 -5.89
CA LYS A 361 29.51 18.18 -4.98
C LYS A 361 30.77 17.32 -4.83
N VAL A 362 30.61 16.00 -4.63
CA VAL A 362 31.73 15.05 -4.54
C VAL A 362 32.53 15.03 -5.84
N ALA A 363 31.86 14.82 -6.98
CA ALA A 363 32.51 14.81 -8.29
C ALA A 363 33.27 16.11 -8.56
N LYS A 364 32.66 17.28 -8.32
CA LYS A 364 33.33 18.59 -8.51
C LYS A 364 34.56 18.73 -7.63
N SER A 365 34.50 18.32 -6.37
CA SER A 365 35.64 18.42 -5.44
C SER A 365 36.82 17.55 -5.90
N LEU A 366 36.56 16.28 -6.20
CA LEU A 366 37.59 15.31 -6.57
C LEU A 366 38.14 15.58 -7.97
N LEU A 367 37.30 15.85 -8.96
CA LEU A 367 37.73 16.13 -10.33
C LEU A 367 38.48 17.47 -10.45
N LYS A 368 38.10 18.51 -9.68
CA LYS A 368 38.89 19.76 -9.63
C LYS A 368 40.33 19.45 -9.22
N SER A 369 40.54 18.64 -8.22
CA SER A 369 41.86 18.24 -7.76
C SER A 369 42.58 17.33 -8.76
N TYR A 370 41.86 16.40 -9.42
CA TYR A 370 42.37 15.53 -10.45
C TYR A 370 42.95 16.28 -11.65
N PHE A 371 42.23 17.27 -12.17
CA PHE A 371 42.64 18.05 -13.32
C PHE A 371 43.70 19.13 -12.99
N THR A 372 44.00 19.40 -11.72
CA THR A 372 45.00 20.39 -11.30
C THR A 372 46.23 19.79 -10.62
N GLY A 373 46.20 18.53 -10.22
CA GLY A 373 47.23 17.83 -9.45
C GLY A 373 47.87 16.65 -10.18
N LYS A 374 48.76 15.94 -9.49
CA LYS A 374 49.39 14.72 -9.99
C LYS A 374 48.46 13.52 -9.79
N ASN A 375 47.93 13.03 -10.82
CA ASN A 375 47.35 11.78 -11.30
C ASN A 375 46.83 10.65 -10.36
N LYS A 376 46.56 10.79 -9.09
CA LYS A 376 46.00 9.68 -8.28
C LYS A 376 44.52 9.90 -7.88
N GLN A 377 43.93 10.99 -8.23
CA GLN A 377 42.68 11.40 -7.61
C GLN A 377 41.42 10.88 -8.33
N PHE A 378 41.52 10.38 -9.58
CA PHE A 378 40.42 9.71 -10.25
C PHE A 378 40.06 8.39 -9.55
N PHE A 379 41.07 7.62 -9.12
CA PHE A 379 40.86 6.44 -8.31
C PHE A 379 40.07 6.73 -7.01
N TYR A 380 40.30 7.88 -6.38
CA TYR A 380 39.51 8.26 -5.21
C TYR A 380 38.03 8.50 -5.53
N LEU A 381 37.71 9.05 -6.70
CA LEU A 381 36.33 9.21 -7.15
C LEU A 381 35.67 7.83 -7.36
N ILE A 382 36.36 6.91 -8.04
CA ILE A 382 35.91 5.54 -8.25
C ILE A 382 35.66 4.81 -6.92
N HIS A 383 36.63 4.87 -6.02
CA HIS A 383 36.50 4.28 -4.69
C HIS A 383 35.32 4.88 -3.93
N LYS A 384 35.13 6.20 -4.04
CA LYS A 384 34.02 6.88 -3.40
C LYS A 384 32.67 6.45 -3.95
N VAL A 385 32.54 6.33 -5.27
CA VAL A 385 31.33 5.81 -5.91
C VAL A 385 31.02 4.39 -5.41
N LYS A 386 32.00 3.48 -5.43
CA LYS A 386 31.83 2.10 -4.94
C LYS A 386 31.38 2.04 -3.47
N THR A 387 31.94 2.90 -2.62
CA THR A 387 31.63 2.90 -1.17
C THR A 387 30.32 3.59 -0.80
N CYS A 388 29.78 4.42 -1.68
CA CYS A 388 28.48 5.09 -1.44
C CYS A 388 27.28 4.15 -1.61
N PHE A 389 27.40 3.12 -2.44
CA PHE A 389 26.27 2.25 -2.75
C PHE A 389 26.35 0.94 -1.98
N PRO A 390 25.30 0.55 -1.25
CA PRO A 390 25.23 -0.74 -0.60
C PRO A 390 25.06 -1.85 -1.64
N ASN A 391 25.79 -2.95 -1.46
CA ASN A 391 25.63 -4.15 -2.30
C ASN A 391 24.49 -5.03 -1.74
N GLU A 392 23.28 -4.47 -1.68
CA GLU A 392 22.10 -5.07 -1.04
C GLU A 392 20.99 -5.33 -2.06
N LYS A 393 20.40 -6.53 -2.01
CA LYS A 393 19.36 -6.95 -2.95
C LYS A 393 18.06 -6.14 -2.82
N TRP A 394 17.74 -5.67 -1.62
CA TRP A 394 16.49 -4.98 -1.33
C TRP A 394 16.30 -3.67 -2.12
N CYS A 395 17.40 -3.00 -2.49
CA CYS A 395 17.35 -1.71 -3.17
C CYS A 395 17.80 -1.74 -4.63
N GLN A 396 18.18 -2.91 -5.18
CA GLN A 396 18.75 -3.04 -6.52
C GLN A 396 17.91 -2.35 -7.60
N ASP A 397 16.61 -2.55 -7.56
CA ASP A 397 15.65 -2.01 -8.54
C ASP A 397 15.45 -0.48 -8.49
N VAL A 398 15.78 0.18 -7.40
CA VAL A 398 15.81 1.65 -7.29
C VAL A 398 17.22 2.19 -7.47
N MET A 399 18.23 1.40 -7.10
CA MET A 399 19.63 1.73 -7.24
C MET A 399 20.01 1.91 -8.72
N GLU A 400 19.52 1.07 -9.62
CA GLU A 400 19.75 1.18 -11.06
C GLU A 400 19.48 2.59 -11.60
N LYS A 401 18.31 3.15 -11.30
CA LYS A 401 17.93 4.49 -11.73
C LYS A 401 18.84 5.58 -11.14
N VAL A 402 19.20 5.44 -9.86
CA VAL A 402 20.05 6.41 -9.16
C VAL A 402 21.48 6.37 -9.70
N VAL A 403 22.02 5.20 -9.94
CA VAL A 403 23.39 5.00 -10.41
C VAL A 403 23.57 5.55 -11.84
N VAL A 404 22.59 5.32 -12.72
CA VAL A 404 22.60 5.89 -14.08
C VAL A 404 22.62 7.43 -14.06
N GLU A 405 21.82 8.03 -13.20
CA GLU A 405 21.80 9.50 -13.04
C GLU A 405 23.13 10.04 -12.50
N ILE A 406 23.76 9.32 -11.57
CA ILE A 406 25.06 9.68 -11.01
C ILE A 406 26.16 9.53 -12.06
N TYR A 407 26.14 8.45 -12.85
CA TYR A 407 27.05 8.25 -13.96
C TYR A 407 27.05 9.45 -14.91
N ASN A 408 25.87 9.86 -15.33
CA ASN A 408 25.73 11.03 -16.22
C ASN A 408 26.25 12.33 -15.58
N ILE A 409 26.04 12.53 -14.26
CA ILE A 409 26.55 13.69 -13.54
C ILE A 409 28.08 13.67 -13.46
N ILE A 410 28.67 12.52 -13.15
CA ILE A 410 30.14 12.38 -13.08
C ILE A 410 30.75 12.63 -14.45
N ALA A 411 30.22 11.99 -15.50
CA ALA A 411 30.70 12.15 -16.86
C ALA A 411 30.57 13.62 -17.34
N HIS A 412 29.45 14.27 -17.13
CA HIS A 412 29.26 15.70 -17.45
C HIS A 412 30.24 16.59 -16.69
N THR A 413 30.46 16.30 -15.40
CA THR A 413 31.41 17.07 -14.58
C THR A 413 32.85 16.83 -15.05
N TYR A 414 33.22 15.59 -15.40
CA TYR A 414 34.51 15.24 -15.96
C TYR A 414 34.79 16.04 -17.25
N LEU A 415 33.87 15.98 -18.21
CA LEU A 415 33.98 16.72 -19.47
C LEU A 415 34.08 18.23 -19.27
N THR A 416 33.33 18.76 -18.29
CA THR A 416 33.37 20.19 -17.95
C THR A 416 34.76 20.61 -17.45
N TYR A 417 35.44 19.76 -16.67
CA TYR A 417 36.82 20.08 -16.22
C TYR A 417 37.86 19.81 -17.30
N LEU A 418 37.70 18.75 -18.10
CA LEU A 418 38.56 18.42 -19.22
C LEU A 418 38.73 19.61 -20.18
N VAL A 419 37.61 20.20 -20.63
CA VAL A 419 37.65 21.32 -21.60
C VAL A 419 38.11 22.65 -21.00
N LYS A 420 38.09 22.84 -19.68
CA LYS A 420 38.58 24.02 -18.99
C LYS A 420 40.09 24.07 -18.83
N VAL A 421 40.76 22.94 -18.89
CA VAL A 421 42.18 22.86 -18.73
C VAL A 421 42.86 22.90 -20.10
N ARG A 422 43.90 23.73 -20.26
CA ARG A 422 44.66 23.78 -21.50
C ARG A 422 45.39 22.45 -21.73
N GLN A 423 45.37 21.94 -22.96
CA GLN A 423 46.02 20.66 -23.33
C GLN A 423 47.49 20.59 -22.92
N ASN A 424 48.27 21.64 -23.15
CA ASN A 424 49.70 21.71 -22.73
C ASN A 424 49.89 21.54 -21.22
N LYS A 425 48.91 21.93 -20.41
CA LYS A 425 48.95 21.76 -18.97
C LYS A 425 48.65 20.31 -18.57
N LEU A 426 47.74 19.66 -19.27
CA LEU A 426 47.44 18.24 -19.08
C LEU A 426 48.60 17.33 -19.48
N THR A 427 49.25 17.64 -20.60
CA THR A 427 50.46 16.91 -21.05
C THR A 427 51.56 16.93 -20.00
N ASN A 428 51.72 18.02 -19.27
CA ASN A 428 52.71 18.14 -18.20
C ASN A 428 52.32 17.45 -16.90
N CYS A 429 51.03 17.31 -16.61
CA CYS A 429 50.53 16.73 -15.36
C CYS A 429 50.21 15.23 -15.48
N TRP A 430 49.81 14.75 -16.65
CA TRP A 430 49.37 13.40 -16.93
C TRP A 430 50.40 12.63 -17.73
N SER A 431 49.94 12.04 -18.84
CA SER A 431 50.75 11.34 -19.84
C SER A 431 50.93 12.26 -21.08
N PRO A 432 51.95 12.09 -21.89
CA PRO A 432 52.06 12.72 -23.21
C PRO A 432 50.83 12.39 -24.10
N ASN A 433 50.18 11.23 -23.88
CA ASN A 433 48.96 10.83 -24.57
C ASN A 433 47.71 11.09 -23.71
N ILE A 434 47.13 12.29 -23.84
CA ILE A 434 45.93 12.67 -23.11
C ILE A 434 44.74 11.78 -23.50
N GLY A 435 44.59 11.45 -24.78
CA GLY A 435 43.51 10.59 -25.27
C GLY A 435 43.48 9.23 -24.55
N GLN A 436 44.64 8.60 -24.42
CA GLN A 436 44.77 7.31 -23.72
C GLN A 436 44.33 7.43 -22.23
N THR A 437 44.74 8.49 -21.53
CA THR A 437 44.35 8.69 -20.12
C THR A 437 42.82 8.93 -19.99
N VAL A 438 42.22 9.66 -20.93
CA VAL A 438 40.74 9.87 -20.92
C VAL A 438 40.01 8.57 -21.22
N THR A 439 40.54 7.73 -22.12
CA THR A 439 39.94 6.42 -22.42
C THR A 439 40.03 5.48 -21.21
N GLU A 440 41.20 5.40 -20.55
CA GLU A 440 41.39 4.59 -19.34
C GLU A 440 40.46 5.03 -18.19
N ASP A 441 40.27 6.36 -17.99
CA ASP A 441 39.36 6.90 -17.01
C ASP A 441 37.88 6.57 -17.38
N ALA A 442 37.54 6.68 -18.65
CA ALA A 442 36.21 6.37 -19.17
C ALA A 442 35.82 4.90 -18.98
N GLU A 443 36.76 3.99 -19.29
CA GLU A 443 36.57 2.57 -19.10
C GLU A 443 36.46 2.23 -17.61
N LEU A 444 37.37 2.73 -16.78
CA LEU A 444 37.38 2.47 -15.33
C LEU A 444 36.06 2.95 -14.66
N LEU A 445 35.56 4.12 -15.04
CA LEU A 445 34.27 4.60 -14.54
C LEU A 445 33.11 3.72 -15.03
N HIS A 446 33.10 3.40 -16.31
CA HIS A 446 32.07 2.59 -16.94
C HIS A 446 31.98 1.18 -16.31
N ASP A 447 33.12 0.51 -16.15
CA ASP A 447 33.20 -0.81 -15.53
C ASP A 447 32.71 -0.77 -14.09
N THR A 448 33.11 0.25 -13.33
CA THR A 448 32.65 0.45 -11.95
C THR A 448 31.15 0.59 -11.85
N ILE A 449 30.54 1.34 -12.76
CA ILE A 449 29.10 1.56 -12.78
C ILE A 449 28.37 0.29 -13.26
N SER A 450 28.92 -0.40 -14.26
CA SER A 450 28.38 -1.67 -14.76
C SER A 450 28.43 -2.80 -13.70
N GLU A 451 29.45 -2.81 -12.84
CA GLU A 451 29.50 -3.72 -11.68
C GLU A 451 28.36 -3.46 -10.68
N LEU A 452 27.99 -2.18 -10.48
CA LEU A 452 26.90 -1.81 -9.57
C LEU A 452 25.50 -2.11 -10.15
N VAL A 453 25.34 -2.02 -11.47
CA VAL A 453 24.04 -2.19 -12.16
C VAL A 453 24.20 -3.04 -13.44
N PRO A 454 24.50 -4.32 -13.31
CA PRO A 454 24.81 -5.20 -14.45
C PRO A 454 23.62 -5.44 -15.39
N SER A 455 22.40 -5.11 -14.97
CA SER A 455 21.18 -5.24 -15.76
C SER A 455 20.95 -4.08 -16.73
N VAL A 456 21.73 -2.99 -16.64
CA VAL A 456 21.54 -1.76 -17.42
C VAL A 456 22.60 -1.67 -18.52
N ASP A 457 22.14 -1.56 -19.77
CA ASP A 457 23.02 -1.23 -20.89
C ASP A 457 23.34 0.28 -20.83
N LEU A 458 24.60 0.57 -20.49
CA LEU A 458 25.06 1.94 -20.24
C LEU A 458 25.88 2.42 -21.42
N LEU A 459 25.53 3.56 -21.95
CA LEU A 459 26.36 4.28 -22.92
C LEU A 459 27.48 5.02 -22.19
N ASN A 460 28.70 4.94 -22.71
CA ASN A 460 29.85 5.63 -22.12
C ASN A 460 30.02 7.04 -22.73
N PRO A 461 29.56 8.13 -22.05
CA PRO A 461 29.61 9.48 -22.61
C PRO A 461 31.03 10.02 -22.75
N ILE A 462 31.96 9.60 -21.89
CA ILE A 462 33.34 10.08 -21.95
C ILE A 462 34.05 9.43 -23.14
N LEU A 463 33.85 8.12 -23.34
CA LEU A 463 34.43 7.41 -24.48
C LEU A 463 33.89 7.95 -25.81
N LYS A 464 32.59 8.25 -25.90
CA LYS A 464 32.01 8.89 -27.09
C LYS A 464 32.59 10.29 -27.37
N VAL A 465 33.00 11.02 -26.36
CA VAL A 465 33.71 12.29 -26.53
C VAL A 465 35.14 12.07 -27.02
N THR A 466 35.85 11.00 -26.61
CA THR A 466 37.16 10.68 -27.20
C THR A 466 37.06 10.39 -28.68
N GLU A 467 36.01 9.63 -29.13
CA GLU A 467 35.73 9.44 -30.54
C GLU A 467 35.51 10.79 -31.27
N LEU A 468 34.76 11.74 -30.66
CA LEU A 468 34.60 13.09 -31.20
C LEU A 468 35.94 13.83 -31.37
N LEU A 469 36.84 13.66 -30.39
CA LEU A 469 38.15 14.35 -30.40
C LEU A 469 39.10 13.78 -31.46
N GLU A 470 38.89 12.55 -31.90
CA GLU A 470 39.67 11.86 -32.94
C GLU A 470 39.07 12.04 -34.33
N CYS A 471 37.91 12.72 -34.48
CA CYS A 471 37.28 12.97 -35.78
C CYS A 471 38.06 14.03 -36.57
N ASP A 472 38.55 13.63 -37.75
CA ASP A 472 39.28 14.51 -38.66
C ASP A 472 38.39 15.20 -39.70
N SER A 473 37.18 14.70 -39.93
CA SER A 473 36.26 15.23 -40.92
C SER A 473 35.07 15.95 -40.32
N HIS A 474 34.61 17.02 -40.96
CA HIS A 474 33.44 17.81 -40.52
C HIS A 474 32.18 16.94 -40.38
N ASP A 475 31.93 16.03 -41.35
CA ASP A 475 30.75 15.18 -41.35
C ASP A 475 30.77 14.18 -40.19
N MET A 476 31.93 13.62 -39.85
CA MET A 476 32.10 12.75 -38.69
C MET A 476 31.86 13.51 -37.37
N VAL A 477 32.40 14.72 -37.25
CA VAL A 477 32.15 15.58 -36.09
C VAL A 477 30.65 15.88 -35.92
N LEU A 478 29.96 16.20 -37.03
CA LEU A 478 28.53 16.47 -37.02
C LEU A 478 27.73 15.23 -36.55
N LEU A 479 28.04 14.03 -37.11
CA LEU A 479 27.36 12.79 -36.79
C LEU A 479 27.60 12.40 -35.32
N THR A 480 28.84 12.39 -34.86
CA THR A 480 29.21 12.02 -33.50
C THR A 480 28.63 13.00 -32.47
N MET A 481 28.67 14.32 -32.75
CA MET A 481 28.06 15.30 -31.88
C MET A 481 26.54 15.17 -31.85
N GLY A 482 25.90 14.87 -32.97
CA GLY A 482 24.47 14.61 -33.06
C GLY A 482 24.05 13.42 -32.19
N THR A 483 24.78 12.32 -32.25
CA THR A 483 24.59 11.12 -31.41
C THR A 483 24.77 11.45 -29.94
N LEU A 484 25.85 12.14 -29.58
CA LEU A 484 26.12 12.56 -28.20
C LEU A 484 24.97 13.41 -27.63
N LEU A 485 24.45 14.37 -28.39
CA LEU A 485 23.33 15.21 -27.93
C LEU A 485 22.00 14.43 -27.83
N GLN A 486 21.84 13.38 -28.62
CA GLN A 486 20.66 12.52 -28.52
C GLN A 486 20.71 11.62 -27.29
N GLU A 487 21.86 11.04 -26.99
CA GLU A 487 22.05 10.04 -25.96
C GLU A 487 22.31 10.62 -24.57
N PHE A 488 22.90 11.84 -24.48
CA PHE A 488 23.24 12.47 -23.19
C PHE A 488 22.47 13.77 -22.93
N PRO A 489 21.34 13.67 -22.16
CA PRO A 489 20.49 14.84 -21.88
C PRO A 489 21.23 16.01 -21.21
N LEU A 490 22.14 15.73 -20.26
CA LEU A 490 22.90 16.78 -19.57
C LEU A 490 23.82 17.58 -20.52
N LEU A 491 24.40 16.90 -21.52
CA LEU A 491 25.19 17.59 -22.54
C LEU A 491 24.28 18.39 -23.49
N ARG A 492 23.10 17.87 -23.82
CA ARG A 492 22.11 18.60 -24.63
C ARG A 492 21.67 19.91 -23.99
N GLU A 493 21.57 19.93 -22.66
CA GLU A 493 21.14 21.09 -21.87
C GLU A 493 22.27 22.09 -21.57
N ASP A 494 23.54 21.77 -21.92
CA ASP A 494 24.71 22.61 -21.66
C ASP A 494 25.37 23.10 -22.97
N PRO A 495 24.85 24.18 -23.59
CA PRO A 495 25.40 24.69 -24.83
C PRO A 495 26.83 25.24 -24.69
N VAL A 496 27.23 25.64 -23.49
CA VAL A 496 28.60 26.10 -23.23
C VAL A 496 29.58 24.94 -23.33
N LEU A 497 29.25 23.81 -22.73
CA LEU A 497 30.08 22.62 -22.83
C LEU A 497 30.10 22.06 -24.26
N GLN A 498 29.01 22.12 -24.99
CA GLN A 498 28.94 21.68 -26.41
C GLN A 498 29.95 22.46 -27.27
N VAL A 499 29.95 23.79 -27.20
CA VAL A 499 30.88 24.64 -27.93
C VAL A 499 32.32 24.38 -27.46
N ALA A 500 32.54 24.23 -26.15
CA ALA A 500 33.86 23.98 -25.59
C ALA A 500 34.45 22.64 -26.06
N LEU A 501 33.66 21.57 -26.17
CA LEU A 501 34.09 20.26 -26.69
C LEU A 501 34.49 20.34 -28.18
N LEU A 502 33.71 21.01 -29.01
CA LEU A 502 34.04 21.22 -30.43
C LEU A 502 35.29 22.08 -30.61
N ARG A 503 35.47 23.11 -29.78
CA ARG A 503 36.71 23.90 -29.76
C ARG A 503 37.92 23.09 -29.28
N TRP A 504 37.71 22.15 -28.37
CA TRP A 504 38.78 21.28 -27.87
C TRP A 504 39.24 20.28 -28.96
N ASN A 505 38.35 19.89 -29.87
CA ASN A 505 38.66 19.14 -31.11
C ASN A 505 39.44 20.00 -32.15
N GLY A 506 39.61 21.32 -31.90
CA GLY A 506 40.32 22.21 -32.80
C GLY A 506 39.45 23.09 -33.70
N LEU A 507 38.14 22.99 -33.64
CA LEU A 507 37.23 23.84 -34.43
C LEU A 507 37.24 25.27 -33.91
N SER A 508 37.15 26.21 -34.84
CA SER A 508 36.88 27.62 -34.51
C SER A 508 35.46 27.77 -33.92
N VAL A 509 35.20 28.88 -33.25
CA VAL A 509 33.87 29.19 -32.70
C VAL A 509 32.79 29.15 -33.79
N TRP A 510 33.13 29.64 -35.00
CA TRP A 510 32.23 29.63 -36.15
C TRP A 510 31.90 28.22 -36.64
N GLN A 511 32.89 27.37 -36.83
CA GLN A 511 32.72 25.96 -37.22
C GLN A 511 31.93 25.17 -36.17
N ALA A 512 32.25 25.38 -34.88
CA ALA A 512 31.51 24.75 -33.80
C ALA A 512 30.02 25.15 -33.80
N ARG A 513 29.72 26.38 -34.14
CA ARG A 513 28.34 26.87 -34.29
C ARG A 513 27.66 26.25 -35.49
N GLU A 514 28.31 26.20 -36.63
CA GLU A 514 27.81 25.59 -37.88
C GLU A 514 27.43 24.12 -37.63
N VAL A 515 28.31 23.34 -36.98
CA VAL A 515 28.05 21.94 -36.59
C VAL A 515 26.79 21.86 -35.72
N LEU A 516 26.68 22.70 -34.70
CA LEU A 516 25.55 22.67 -33.77
C LEU A 516 24.23 23.12 -34.39
N GLU A 517 24.25 24.03 -35.37
CA GLU A 517 23.08 24.48 -36.11
C GLU A 517 22.63 23.45 -37.15
N ALA A 518 23.52 22.62 -37.67
CA ALA A 518 23.22 21.56 -38.63
C ALA A 518 22.56 20.31 -37.98
N ILE A 519 22.60 20.15 -36.64
CA ILE A 519 22.01 18.98 -35.96
C ILE A 519 20.48 19.08 -35.93
N PRO A 520 19.76 18.11 -36.50
CA PRO A 520 18.28 18.10 -36.56
C PRO A 520 17.64 18.09 -35.16
N GLY A 521 16.50 18.77 -35.00
CA GLY A 521 15.69 18.72 -33.77
C GLY A 521 16.17 19.59 -32.61
N ARG A 522 17.22 20.40 -32.79
CA ARG A 522 17.69 21.34 -31.80
C ARG A 522 16.76 22.57 -31.76
N ARG A 523 16.23 22.90 -30.59
CA ARG A 523 15.49 24.17 -30.39
C ARG A 523 16.47 25.32 -30.50
N HIS A 524 16.27 26.25 -31.44
CA HIS A 524 17.07 27.44 -31.61
C HIS A 524 16.89 28.36 -30.38
N SER A 525 17.76 28.21 -29.40
CA SER A 525 17.89 29.20 -28.32
C SER A 525 18.86 30.30 -28.77
N THR A 526 18.33 31.29 -29.44
CA THR A 526 19.09 32.43 -29.99
C THR A 526 19.77 33.31 -28.95
N SER A 527 19.41 33.20 -27.67
CA SER A 527 19.90 34.11 -26.63
C SER A 527 21.18 33.66 -25.91
N VAL A 528 21.50 32.37 -25.89
CA VAL A 528 22.60 31.82 -25.06
C VAL A 528 23.96 31.92 -25.79
N LEU A 529 23.96 31.93 -27.12
CA LEU A 529 25.20 31.95 -27.92
C LEU A 529 25.92 33.30 -27.90
N TRP A 530 25.24 34.39 -27.54
CA TRP A 530 25.87 35.72 -27.43
C TRP A 530 26.79 35.88 -26.21
N TYR A 531 26.51 35.19 -25.10
CA TYR A 531 27.32 35.26 -23.88
C TYR A 531 28.64 34.47 -23.96
N CYS A 532 28.74 33.47 -24.85
CA CYS A 532 29.99 32.70 -25.02
C CYS A 532 31.04 33.39 -25.85
N CYS A 533 30.72 34.50 -26.53
CA CYS A 533 31.69 35.28 -27.32
C CYS A 533 32.44 36.33 -26.50
N LEU A 534 32.05 36.55 -25.22
CA LEU A 534 32.64 37.59 -24.37
C LEU A 534 33.49 37.05 -23.20
N ALA A 535 33.65 35.72 -23.07
CA ALA A 535 34.57 35.06 -22.15
C ALA A 535 35.63 34.28 -22.92
#